data_32e3415b0d1dc225e72ff64ec2d821c7
#
_entry.id   32e3415b0d1dc225e72ff64ec2d821c7
#
_cell.length_a   1.000
_cell.length_b   1.000
_cell.length_c   1.000
_cell.angle_alpha   90.00
_cell.angle_beta   90.00
_cell.angle_gamma   90.00
#
_symmetry.space_group_name_H-M   'P 1'
#
loop_
_entity.id
_entity.type
_entity.pdbx_description
1 polymer ?
#
loop_
_entity_poly.entity_id
_entity_poly.type
_entity_poly.pdbx_seq_one_letter_code
_entity_poly.pdbx_strand_id
1 'polypeptide(L)'
;VDYRLLGDQDNTVTIDQIVEDTFGAVLWAQDNIRTYQGDPARLAVTGDSAGAHLAAMVVNRGQQLSSQGYTVKTLSFSPSYLPLGETAESIAQNGGIEVQAALLSYGAFDLYHRGMSSFETWKNPFWLLGGASPRSIFGGEITASAFPELYKGVSPAHTIPMRAKRTLPPQLLTVGSVDTLTTPALVKDYLTKLQSAGHRAEYWEYADKRHAYLDSGHNPVLG
;
A
#
# COMPACT_ATOMS: atom_id res chain seq x y z
N VAL A 1 7.75 2.80 -10.11
CA VAL A 1 6.40 2.58 -10.65
C VAL A 1 5.68 3.92 -10.69
N ASP A 2 5.08 4.20 -11.81
CA ASP A 2 4.21 5.36 -12.00
C ASP A 2 2.75 4.90 -11.86
N TYR A 3 2.03 5.46 -10.91
CA TYR A 3 0.63 5.13 -10.60
C TYR A 3 -0.19 6.41 -10.48
N ARG A 4 -1.49 6.31 -10.69
CA ARG A 4 -2.42 7.45 -10.53
C ARG A 4 -2.32 8.05 -9.13
N LEU A 5 -2.57 9.34 -9.00
CA LEU A 5 -2.46 10.05 -7.72
C LEU A 5 -3.84 10.54 -7.25
N LEU A 6 -4.07 10.51 -5.94
CA LEU A 6 -5.29 11.09 -5.34
C LEU A 6 -5.43 12.58 -5.62
N GLY A 7 -4.32 13.28 -5.87
CA GLY A 7 -4.26 14.70 -6.15
C GLY A 7 -4.37 15.08 -7.62
N ASP A 8 -4.71 14.14 -8.51
CA ASP A 8 -4.93 14.47 -9.92
C ASP A 8 -6.02 15.55 -10.09
N GLN A 9 -5.82 16.44 -11.06
CA GLN A 9 -6.55 17.71 -11.20
C GLN A 9 -8.06 17.56 -11.27
N ASP A 10 -8.56 16.42 -11.76
CA ASP A 10 -10.00 16.14 -11.87
C ASP A 10 -10.61 15.51 -10.60
N ASN A 11 -9.78 15.18 -9.59
CA ASN A 11 -10.18 14.54 -8.33
C ASN A 11 -11.02 13.26 -8.52
N THR A 12 -10.85 12.52 -9.60
CA THR A 12 -11.62 11.30 -9.90
C THR A 12 -10.93 10.03 -9.43
N VAL A 13 -9.60 10.06 -9.23
CA VAL A 13 -8.81 8.89 -8.83
C VAL A 13 -9.11 8.49 -7.39
N THR A 14 -9.38 7.20 -7.18
CA THR A 14 -9.65 6.60 -5.87
C THR A 14 -8.52 5.67 -5.42
N ILE A 15 -8.45 5.38 -4.12
CA ILE A 15 -7.35 4.61 -3.53
C ILE A 15 -7.30 3.16 -4.05
N ASP A 16 -8.44 2.55 -4.32
CA ASP A 16 -8.52 1.22 -4.92
C ASP A 16 -7.89 1.20 -6.32
N GLN A 17 -8.13 2.22 -7.15
CA GLN A 17 -7.51 2.34 -8.46
C GLN A 17 -5.99 2.47 -8.39
N ILE A 18 -5.47 3.16 -7.37
CA ILE A 18 -4.02 3.28 -7.13
C ILE A 18 -3.41 1.93 -6.72
N VAL A 19 -4.13 1.16 -5.90
CA VAL A 19 -3.74 -0.22 -5.54
C VAL A 19 -3.75 -1.11 -6.79
N GLU A 20 -4.76 -0.99 -7.63
CA GLU A 20 -4.88 -1.74 -8.90
C GLU A 20 -3.75 -1.42 -9.89
N ASP A 21 -3.31 -0.17 -9.96
CA ASP A 21 -2.13 0.23 -10.73
C ASP A 21 -0.86 -0.45 -10.22
N THR A 22 -0.69 -0.47 -8.90
CA THR A 22 0.47 -1.13 -8.27
C THR A 22 0.45 -2.64 -8.49
N PHE A 23 -0.71 -3.27 -8.42
CA PHE A 23 -0.88 -4.69 -8.70
C PHE A 23 -0.54 -4.99 -10.16
N GLY A 24 -1.05 -4.18 -11.09
CA GLY A 24 -0.71 -4.27 -12.52
C GLY A 24 0.78 -4.13 -12.78
N ALA A 25 1.45 -3.20 -12.10
CA ALA A 25 2.89 -3.01 -12.26
C ALA A 25 3.71 -4.23 -11.79
N VAL A 26 3.31 -4.88 -10.68
CA VAL A 26 4.01 -6.10 -10.22
C VAL A 26 3.75 -7.27 -11.20
N LEU A 27 2.53 -7.44 -11.68
CA LEU A 27 2.20 -8.45 -12.70
C LEU A 27 2.98 -8.20 -13.99
N TRP A 28 3.09 -6.95 -14.43
CA TRP A 28 3.91 -6.60 -15.57
C TRP A 28 5.39 -6.98 -15.36
N ALA A 29 5.92 -6.69 -14.18
CA ALA A 29 7.29 -7.06 -13.86
C ALA A 29 7.48 -8.59 -13.85
N GLN A 30 6.57 -9.35 -13.28
CA GLN A 30 6.61 -10.82 -13.29
C GLN A 30 6.59 -11.39 -14.71
N ASP A 31 5.79 -10.82 -15.59
CA ASP A 31 5.63 -11.25 -16.97
C ASP A 31 6.85 -10.88 -17.83
N ASN A 32 7.43 -9.70 -17.63
CA ASN A 32 8.41 -9.13 -18.56
C ASN A 32 9.86 -9.13 -18.05
N ILE A 33 10.12 -9.33 -16.74
CA ILE A 33 11.44 -9.08 -16.14
C ILE A 33 12.55 -9.97 -16.74
N ARG A 34 12.21 -11.13 -17.31
CA ARG A 34 13.18 -12.01 -17.99
C ARG A 34 13.85 -11.32 -19.17
N THR A 35 13.14 -10.43 -19.88
CA THR A 35 13.71 -9.66 -21.00
C THR A 35 14.77 -8.66 -20.54
N TYR A 36 14.76 -8.32 -19.23
CA TYR A 36 15.72 -7.45 -18.56
C TYR A 36 16.73 -8.24 -17.70
N GLN A 37 16.88 -9.55 -17.95
CA GLN A 37 17.78 -10.46 -17.23
C GLN A 37 17.42 -10.65 -15.74
N GLY A 38 16.21 -10.30 -15.34
CA GLY A 38 15.68 -10.55 -14.00
C GLY A 38 15.05 -11.94 -13.87
N ASP A 39 14.82 -12.34 -12.62
CA ASP A 39 14.17 -13.59 -12.27
C ASP A 39 12.79 -13.32 -11.66
N PRO A 40 11.67 -13.66 -12.31
CA PRO A 40 10.34 -13.44 -11.77
C PRO A 40 10.04 -14.23 -10.49
N ALA A 41 10.81 -15.27 -10.19
CA ALA A 41 10.72 -16.01 -8.94
C ALA A 41 11.50 -15.35 -7.77
N ARG A 42 12.17 -14.21 -8.01
CA ARG A 42 13.00 -13.49 -7.03
C ARG A 42 12.66 -12.01 -7.00
N LEU A 43 11.40 -11.68 -6.87
CA LEU A 43 10.93 -10.31 -6.80
C LEU A 43 10.77 -9.86 -5.34
N ALA A 44 11.30 -8.71 -5.02
CA ALA A 44 10.99 -8.01 -3.79
C ALA A 44 10.25 -6.72 -4.13
N VAL A 45 9.31 -6.32 -3.28
CA VAL A 45 8.69 -5.00 -3.37
C VAL A 45 9.30 -4.07 -2.34
N THR A 46 9.52 -2.84 -2.73
CA THR A 46 9.96 -1.78 -1.83
C THR A 46 9.14 -0.53 -2.06
N GLY A 47 9.03 0.27 -1.03
CA GLY A 47 8.36 1.56 -1.13
C GLY A 47 8.56 2.36 0.14
N ASP A 48 8.32 3.63 0.02
CA ASP A 48 8.42 4.61 1.09
C ASP A 48 7.13 5.41 1.21
N SER A 49 6.75 5.78 2.42
CA SER A 49 5.52 6.55 2.70
C SER A 49 4.28 5.92 2.06
N ALA A 50 3.65 6.58 1.10
CA ALA A 50 2.55 6.03 0.31
C ALA A 50 2.97 4.78 -0.48
N GLY A 51 4.19 4.75 -1.03
CA GLY A 51 4.73 3.57 -1.72
C GLY A 51 4.89 2.37 -0.81
N ALA A 52 5.24 2.54 0.47
CA ALA A 52 5.28 1.46 1.44
C ALA A 52 3.88 0.91 1.77
N HIS A 53 2.86 1.77 1.81
CA HIS A 53 1.47 1.35 1.88
C HIS A 53 1.10 0.46 0.69
N LEU A 54 1.39 0.90 -0.53
CA LEU A 54 1.09 0.17 -1.76
C LEU A 54 1.83 -1.16 -1.85
N ALA A 55 3.12 -1.18 -1.49
CA ALA A 55 3.90 -2.42 -1.42
C ALA A 55 3.33 -3.40 -0.37
N ALA A 56 2.87 -2.90 0.78
CA ALA A 56 2.20 -3.74 1.78
C ALA A 56 0.84 -4.26 1.28
N MET A 57 0.11 -3.49 0.46
CA MET A 57 -1.12 -3.97 -0.19
C MET A 57 -0.83 -5.11 -1.16
N VAL A 58 0.25 -5.05 -1.96
CA VAL A 58 0.69 -6.19 -2.81
C VAL A 58 0.87 -7.44 -1.96
N VAL A 59 1.60 -7.33 -0.86
CA VAL A 59 1.87 -8.46 0.06
C VAL A 59 0.59 -9.02 0.67
N ASN A 60 -0.27 -8.15 1.19
CA ASN A 60 -1.43 -8.58 1.98
C ASN A 60 -2.63 -8.97 1.12
N ARG A 61 -2.82 -8.31 -0.02
CA ARG A 61 -4.04 -8.39 -0.84
C ARG A 61 -3.84 -8.93 -2.25
N GLY A 62 -2.61 -9.25 -2.65
CA GLY A 62 -2.29 -9.72 -4.00
C GLY A 62 -3.02 -10.99 -4.47
N GLN A 63 -3.76 -11.68 -3.58
CA GLN A 63 -4.62 -12.82 -3.93
C GLN A 63 -6.10 -12.43 -4.13
N GLN A 64 -6.51 -11.22 -3.73
CA GLN A 64 -7.89 -10.77 -3.86
C GLN A 64 -8.09 -10.02 -5.17
N LEU A 65 -8.01 -10.75 -6.27
CA LEU A 65 -8.15 -10.21 -7.62
C LEU A 65 -9.49 -10.62 -8.21
N SER A 66 -10.12 -9.70 -8.94
CA SER A 66 -11.35 -9.94 -9.69
C SER A 66 -11.50 -8.90 -10.78
N SER A 67 -12.01 -9.29 -11.94
CA SER A 67 -12.33 -8.41 -13.05
C SER A 67 -13.41 -7.36 -12.73
N GLN A 68 -14.18 -7.58 -11.67
CA GLN A 68 -15.17 -6.60 -11.19
C GLN A 68 -14.54 -5.47 -10.38
N GLY A 69 -13.25 -5.60 -9.98
CA GLY A 69 -12.57 -4.61 -9.17
C GLY A 69 -13.11 -4.46 -7.76
N TYR A 70 -12.77 -3.33 -7.15
CA TYR A 70 -13.12 -3.02 -5.76
C TYR A 70 -14.50 -2.34 -5.69
N THR A 71 -15.40 -2.87 -4.89
CA THR A 71 -16.74 -2.32 -4.68
C THR A 71 -17.05 -2.20 -3.18
N VAL A 72 -18.15 -1.49 -2.85
CA VAL A 72 -18.64 -1.41 -1.44
C VAL A 72 -18.94 -2.77 -0.81
N LYS A 73 -19.09 -3.82 -1.62
CA LYS A 73 -19.44 -5.17 -1.18
C LYS A 73 -18.32 -6.18 -1.32
N THR A 74 -17.35 -5.92 -2.20
CA THR A 74 -16.25 -6.84 -2.50
C THR A 74 -14.90 -6.16 -2.27
N LEU A 75 -14.03 -6.84 -1.54
CA LEU A 75 -12.66 -6.37 -1.26
C LEU A 75 -11.66 -7.03 -2.23
N SER A 76 -11.96 -6.98 -3.53
CA SER A 76 -11.12 -7.49 -4.62
C SER A 76 -10.70 -6.35 -5.54
N PHE A 77 -9.63 -6.56 -6.29
CA PHE A 77 -9.01 -5.54 -7.13
C PHE A 77 -8.88 -6.03 -8.56
N SER A 78 -9.05 -5.14 -9.54
CA SER A 78 -8.82 -5.40 -10.96
C SER A 78 -7.49 -4.77 -11.37
N PRO A 79 -6.39 -5.57 -11.48
CA PRO A 79 -5.09 -5.01 -11.85
C PRO A 79 -5.15 -4.28 -13.19
N SER A 80 -4.48 -3.12 -13.27
CA SER A 80 -4.42 -2.31 -14.51
C SER A 80 -3.63 -2.97 -15.65
N TYR A 81 -2.90 -4.04 -15.36
CA TYR A 81 -2.21 -4.89 -16.31
C TYR A 81 -2.48 -6.38 -16.00
N LEU A 82 -2.73 -7.15 -17.04
CA LEU A 82 -2.82 -8.62 -16.97
C LEU A 82 -1.93 -9.22 -18.06
N PRO A 83 -1.17 -10.30 -17.77
CA PRO A 83 -0.45 -11.04 -18.78
C PRO A 83 -1.38 -11.55 -19.88
N LEU A 84 -0.86 -11.71 -21.10
CA LEU A 84 -1.65 -12.15 -22.25
C LEU A 84 -2.29 -13.53 -21.99
N GLY A 85 -3.60 -13.61 -22.13
CA GLY A 85 -4.38 -14.84 -21.90
C GLY A 85 -4.77 -15.09 -20.46
N GLU A 86 -4.34 -14.24 -19.50
CA GLU A 86 -4.75 -14.34 -18.11
C GLU A 86 -5.93 -13.43 -17.79
N THR A 87 -6.68 -13.79 -16.75
CA THR A 87 -7.72 -12.96 -16.12
C THR A 87 -7.36 -12.72 -14.66
N ALA A 88 -7.96 -11.71 -14.04
CA ALA A 88 -7.79 -11.46 -12.60
C ALA A 88 -8.15 -12.71 -11.78
N GLU A 89 -9.21 -13.41 -12.18
CA GLU A 89 -9.68 -14.63 -11.54
C GLU A 89 -8.72 -15.81 -11.73
N SER A 90 -8.13 -15.98 -12.93
CA SER A 90 -7.15 -17.06 -13.16
C SER A 90 -5.88 -16.84 -12.34
N ILE A 91 -5.39 -15.60 -12.26
CA ILE A 91 -4.24 -15.24 -11.42
C ILE A 91 -4.56 -15.51 -9.95
N ALA A 92 -5.74 -15.08 -9.45
CA ALA A 92 -6.16 -15.31 -8.07
C ALA A 92 -6.22 -16.80 -7.72
N GLN A 93 -6.77 -17.64 -8.63
CA GLN A 93 -6.84 -19.10 -8.48
C GLN A 93 -5.47 -19.76 -8.47
N ASN A 94 -4.50 -19.19 -9.16
CA ASN A 94 -3.11 -19.67 -9.23
C ASN A 94 -2.22 -19.11 -8.10
N GLY A 95 -2.79 -18.55 -7.04
CA GLY A 95 -2.03 -18.05 -5.88
C GLY A 95 -1.92 -16.52 -5.81
N GLY A 96 -2.35 -15.81 -6.84
CA GLY A 96 -2.32 -14.35 -6.88
C GLY A 96 -0.94 -13.77 -7.18
N ILE A 97 -0.71 -12.53 -6.79
CA ILE A 97 0.57 -11.85 -6.93
C ILE A 97 1.49 -12.30 -5.79
N GLU A 98 2.60 -12.94 -6.13
CA GLU A 98 3.59 -13.41 -5.17
C GLU A 98 4.89 -12.62 -5.28
N VAL A 99 5.41 -12.20 -4.13
CA VAL A 99 6.74 -11.60 -3.99
C VAL A 99 7.48 -12.25 -2.83
N GLN A 100 8.81 -12.23 -2.85
CA GLN A 100 9.63 -13.01 -1.93
C GLN A 100 10.10 -12.21 -0.71
N ALA A 101 10.01 -10.88 -0.77
CA ALA A 101 10.30 -9.99 0.37
C ALA A 101 9.61 -8.63 0.18
N ALA A 102 9.46 -7.89 1.27
CA ALA A 102 9.05 -6.49 1.22
C ALA A 102 9.93 -5.61 2.12
N LEU A 103 10.35 -4.45 1.61
CA LEU A 103 11.06 -3.41 2.36
C LEU A 103 10.17 -2.17 2.41
N LEU A 104 9.68 -1.84 3.59
CA LEU A 104 8.60 -0.88 3.79
C LEU A 104 9.08 0.26 4.69
N SER A 105 9.38 1.41 4.11
CA SER A 105 9.96 2.54 4.83
C SER A 105 8.88 3.56 5.18
N TYR A 106 8.77 3.88 6.46
CA TYR A 106 7.83 4.88 7.01
C TYR A 106 6.44 4.86 6.36
N GLY A 107 5.83 3.67 6.25
CA GLY A 107 4.58 3.45 5.53
C GLY A 107 3.31 3.89 6.27
N ALA A 108 2.30 4.31 5.50
CA ALA A 108 0.97 4.62 6.02
C ALA A 108 0.09 3.35 6.08
N PHE A 109 0.32 2.49 7.07
CA PHE A 109 -0.29 1.16 7.11
C PHE A 109 -1.74 1.11 7.59
N ASP A 110 -2.29 2.20 8.13
CA ASP A 110 -3.66 2.27 8.63
C ASP A 110 -4.40 3.52 8.10
N LEU A 111 -4.96 3.40 6.91
CA LEU A 111 -5.76 4.45 6.28
C LEU A 111 -7.13 4.59 6.96
N TYR A 112 -7.64 3.53 7.59
CA TYR A 112 -8.88 3.61 8.37
C TYR A 112 -8.71 4.57 9.56
N HIS A 113 -7.67 4.38 10.35
CA HIS A 113 -7.37 5.29 11.46
C HIS A 113 -7.15 6.73 10.98
N ARG A 114 -6.45 6.91 9.86
CA ARG A 114 -6.23 8.24 9.26
C ARG A 114 -7.54 8.88 8.80
N GLY A 115 -8.43 8.15 8.14
CA GLY A 115 -9.74 8.63 7.70
C GLY A 115 -10.67 8.96 8.88
N MET A 116 -10.56 8.23 9.99
CA MET A 116 -11.29 8.54 11.24
C MET A 116 -10.73 9.78 11.97
N SER A 117 -9.52 10.21 11.64
CA SER A 117 -8.91 11.43 12.19
C SER A 117 -9.16 12.64 11.28
N SER A 118 -8.15 13.38 10.93
CA SER A 118 -8.29 14.60 10.12
C SER A 118 -7.63 14.48 8.74
N PHE A 119 -7.30 13.26 8.27
CA PHE A 119 -6.57 13.09 7.03
C PHE A 119 -7.30 13.69 5.83
N GLU A 120 -8.59 13.48 5.71
CA GLU A 120 -9.44 13.94 4.60
C GLU A 120 -9.97 15.37 4.81
N THR A 121 -9.24 16.19 5.55
CA THR A 121 -9.61 17.58 5.85
C THR A 121 -8.45 18.53 5.63
N TRP A 122 -8.73 19.83 5.56
CA TRP A 122 -7.72 20.89 5.46
C TRP A 122 -6.73 20.94 6.63
N LYS A 123 -6.95 20.19 7.71
CA LYS A 123 -6.01 20.08 8.83
C LYS A 123 -4.79 19.23 8.47
N ASN A 124 -4.85 18.43 7.41
CA ASN A 124 -3.73 17.62 6.97
C ASN A 124 -2.95 18.33 5.84
N PRO A 125 -1.66 18.62 6.04
CA PRO A 125 -0.85 19.31 5.04
C PRO A 125 -0.61 18.50 3.75
N PHE A 126 -0.84 17.20 3.77
CA PHE A 126 -0.67 16.32 2.61
C PHE A 126 -1.39 16.85 1.35
N TRP A 127 -2.63 17.28 1.49
CA TRP A 127 -3.42 17.78 0.38
C TRP A 127 -2.88 19.10 -0.18
N LEU A 128 -2.48 20.01 0.72
CA LEU A 128 -1.90 21.29 0.33
C LEU A 128 -0.57 21.10 -0.41
N LEU A 129 0.29 20.20 0.09
CA LEU A 129 1.58 19.87 -0.53
C LEU A 129 1.41 19.19 -1.90
N GLY A 130 0.37 18.39 -2.06
CA GLY A 130 0.01 17.77 -3.34
C GLY A 130 -0.73 18.69 -4.32
N GLY A 131 -1.04 19.94 -3.92
CA GLY A 131 -1.82 20.86 -4.75
C GLY A 131 -3.28 20.45 -4.96
N ALA A 132 -3.80 19.58 -4.07
CA ALA A 132 -5.14 19.01 -4.15
C ALA A 132 -6.05 19.51 -3.04
N SER A 133 -7.37 19.36 -3.23
CA SER A 133 -8.37 19.62 -2.19
C SER A 133 -8.64 18.36 -1.37
N PRO A 134 -8.78 18.49 -0.05
CA PRO A 134 -9.15 17.36 0.81
C PRO A 134 -10.47 16.73 0.38
N ARG A 135 -10.47 15.42 0.28
CA ARG A 135 -11.65 14.63 -0.06
C ARG A 135 -11.53 13.20 0.48
N SER A 136 -12.60 12.44 0.43
CA SER A 136 -12.55 11.00 0.65
C SER A 136 -11.58 10.33 -0.34
N ILE A 137 -10.77 9.40 0.15
CA ILE A 137 -9.86 8.59 -0.69
C ILE A 137 -10.63 7.65 -1.64
N PHE A 138 -11.91 7.40 -1.39
CA PHE A 138 -12.82 6.67 -2.28
C PHE A 138 -13.70 7.59 -3.13
N GLY A 139 -13.60 8.91 -2.94
CA GLY A 139 -14.46 9.89 -3.62
C GLY A 139 -15.87 9.99 -3.03
N GLY A 140 -16.60 11.03 -3.44
CA GLY A 140 -17.99 11.27 -3.02
C GLY A 140 -18.18 11.32 -1.51
N GLU A 141 -19.31 10.75 -1.06
CA GLU A 141 -19.72 10.69 0.35
C GLU A 141 -19.19 9.46 1.11
N ILE A 142 -18.24 8.72 0.52
CA ILE A 142 -17.68 7.52 1.14
C ILE A 142 -16.64 7.93 2.18
N THR A 143 -17.00 7.93 3.45
CA THR A 143 -16.11 8.28 4.57
C THR A 143 -15.74 7.07 5.41
N ALA A 144 -14.63 7.16 6.16
CA ALA A 144 -14.17 6.07 7.03
C ALA A 144 -15.20 5.71 8.11
N SER A 145 -15.99 6.67 8.58
CA SER A 145 -17.04 6.45 9.59
C SER A 145 -18.28 5.76 9.01
N ALA A 146 -18.67 6.10 7.77
CA ALA A 146 -19.85 5.51 7.13
C ALA A 146 -19.54 4.15 6.48
N PHE A 147 -18.31 3.96 6.00
CA PHE A 147 -17.87 2.75 5.28
C PHE A 147 -16.58 2.17 5.87
N PRO A 148 -16.54 1.78 7.15
CA PRO A 148 -15.32 1.34 7.82
C PRO A 148 -14.65 0.14 7.15
N GLU A 149 -15.43 -0.79 6.59
CA GLU A 149 -14.87 -1.99 5.95
C GLU A 149 -14.13 -1.68 4.64
N LEU A 150 -14.53 -0.63 3.90
CA LEU A 150 -13.79 -0.18 2.73
C LEU A 150 -12.40 0.34 3.14
N TYR A 151 -12.36 1.24 4.13
CA TYR A 151 -11.09 1.80 4.61
C TYR A 151 -10.18 0.76 5.24
N LYS A 152 -10.73 -0.18 6.01
CA LYS A 152 -9.97 -1.33 6.50
C LYS A 152 -9.46 -2.20 5.36
N GLY A 153 -10.26 -2.39 4.31
CA GLY A 153 -9.90 -3.19 3.13
C GLY A 153 -8.69 -2.67 2.36
N VAL A 154 -8.43 -1.35 2.42
CA VAL A 154 -7.23 -0.71 1.84
C VAL A 154 -6.19 -0.32 2.89
N SER A 155 -6.33 -0.80 4.12
CA SER A 155 -5.37 -0.58 5.20
C SER A 155 -4.57 -1.85 5.46
N PRO A 156 -3.27 -1.91 5.14
CA PRO A 156 -2.43 -3.08 5.42
C PRO A 156 -2.57 -3.60 6.85
N ALA A 157 -2.66 -2.73 7.85
CA ALA A 157 -2.80 -3.09 9.26
C ALA A 157 -4.10 -3.85 9.61
N HIS A 158 -5.09 -3.86 8.73
CA HIS A 158 -6.36 -4.56 8.90
C HIS A 158 -6.53 -5.76 7.95
N THR A 159 -5.56 -6.00 7.05
CA THR A 159 -5.67 -6.99 5.99
C THR A 159 -4.66 -8.13 6.09
N ILE A 160 -3.96 -8.22 7.21
CA ILE A 160 -2.97 -9.26 7.48
C ILE A 160 -3.71 -10.61 7.67
N PRO A 161 -3.47 -11.62 6.82
CA PRO A 161 -4.02 -12.94 7.04
C PRO A 161 -3.32 -13.64 8.21
N MET A 162 -3.99 -14.50 8.92
CA MET A 162 -3.31 -15.44 9.84
C MET A 162 -2.36 -16.36 9.03
N ARG A 163 -1.15 -16.60 9.53
CA ARG A 163 -0.16 -17.44 8.85
C ARG A 163 -0.68 -18.85 8.54
N ALA A 164 -1.55 -19.38 9.38
CA ALA A 164 -2.19 -20.68 9.14
C ALA A 164 -3.06 -20.71 7.87
N LYS A 165 -3.58 -19.55 7.43
CA LYS A 165 -4.34 -19.42 6.19
C LYS A 165 -3.44 -19.09 5.00
N ARG A 166 -2.46 -18.22 5.19
CA ARG A 166 -1.51 -17.81 4.15
C ARG A 166 -0.22 -17.28 4.78
N THR A 167 0.92 -17.78 4.35
CA THR A 167 2.22 -17.25 4.77
C THR A 167 2.58 -16.04 3.90
N LEU A 168 2.79 -14.89 4.54
CA LEU A 168 3.34 -13.71 3.88
C LEU A 168 4.87 -13.80 3.77
N PRO A 169 5.48 -13.18 2.76
CA PRO A 169 6.93 -13.05 2.67
C PRO A 169 7.49 -12.26 3.87
N PRO A 170 8.78 -12.42 4.21
CA PRO A 170 9.42 -11.61 5.23
C PRO A 170 9.35 -10.12 4.88
N GLN A 171 9.13 -9.29 5.90
CA GLN A 171 9.00 -7.84 5.76
C GLN A 171 10.03 -7.13 6.64
N LEU A 172 10.73 -6.15 6.10
CA LEU A 172 11.53 -5.19 6.85
C LEU A 172 10.79 -3.85 6.90
N LEU A 173 10.50 -3.40 8.11
CA LEU A 173 9.85 -2.12 8.38
C LEU A 173 10.91 -1.13 8.87
N THR A 174 10.96 0.05 8.28
CA THR A 174 11.90 1.08 8.73
C THR A 174 11.19 2.41 8.95
N VAL A 175 11.67 3.21 9.90
CA VAL A 175 11.13 4.53 10.21
C VAL A 175 12.18 5.42 10.87
N GLY A 176 12.04 6.73 10.73
CA GLY A 176 12.85 7.70 11.47
C GLY A 176 12.31 7.92 12.89
N SER A 177 13.19 8.03 13.89
CA SER A 177 12.79 8.17 15.30
C SER A 177 12.02 9.46 15.59
N VAL A 178 12.18 10.48 14.77
CA VAL A 178 11.47 11.77 14.88
C VAL A 178 10.48 12.02 13.73
N ASP A 179 10.03 10.94 13.06
CA ASP A 179 8.97 11.01 12.05
C ASP A 179 7.63 11.36 12.71
N THR A 180 7.03 12.46 12.28
CA THR A 180 5.75 12.96 12.78
C THR A 180 4.56 12.65 11.87
N LEU A 181 4.80 12.16 10.66
CA LEU A 181 3.74 11.80 9.70
C LEU A 181 3.35 10.33 9.79
N THR A 182 4.34 9.44 9.78
CA THR A 182 4.18 7.99 9.99
C THR A 182 5.02 7.60 11.18
N THR A 183 4.53 7.92 12.37
CA THR A 183 5.32 7.82 13.60
C THR A 183 5.83 6.41 13.88
N PRO A 184 6.96 6.26 14.61
CA PRO A 184 7.44 4.95 15.06
C PRO A 184 6.35 4.09 15.71
N ALA A 185 5.44 4.72 16.46
CA ALA A 185 4.33 4.01 17.11
C ALA A 185 3.37 3.35 16.10
N LEU A 186 3.04 4.04 15.00
CA LEU A 186 2.17 3.50 13.94
C LEU A 186 2.84 2.36 13.18
N VAL A 187 4.14 2.45 12.92
CA VAL A 187 4.88 1.38 12.25
C VAL A 187 5.05 0.18 13.17
N LYS A 188 5.30 0.38 14.47
CA LYS A 188 5.34 -0.69 15.50
C LYS A 188 3.99 -1.38 15.69
N ASP A 189 2.86 -0.66 15.55
CA ASP A 189 1.53 -1.29 15.56
C ASP A 189 1.38 -2.30 14.42
N TYR A 190 1.78 -1.92 13.19
CA TYR A 190 1.76 -2.82 12.05
C TYR A 190 2.70 -4.02 12.25
N LEU A 191 3.93 -3.80 12.75
CA LEU A 191 4.85 -4.87 13.13
C LEU A 191 4.21 -5.86 14.10
N THR A 192 3.61 -5.34 15.18
CA THR A 192 2.97 -6.16 16.22
C THR A 192 1.85 -7.02 15.62
N LYS A 193 1.04 -6.46 14.73
CA LYS A 193 -0.03 -7.19 14.04
C LYS A 193 0.52 -8.29 13.14
N LEU A 194 1.61 -8.04 12.38
CA LEU A 194 2.28 -9.05 11.57
C LEU A 194 2.80 -10.21 12.43
N GLN A 195 3.52 -9.90 13.51
CA GLN A 195 4.08 -10.89 14.41
C GLN A 195 2.99 -11.67 15.15
N SER A 196 1.92 -11.01 15.60
CA SER A 196 0.76 -11.66 16.22
C SER A 196 0.02 -12.59 15.28
N ALA A 197 0.00 -12.29 13.98
CA ALA A 197 -0.53 -13.17 12.94
C ALA A 197 0.43 -14.33 12.57
N GLY A 198 1.63 -14.36 13.16
CA GLY A 198 2.66 -15.39 12.99
C GLY A 198 3.63 -15.15 11.83
N HIS A 199 3.65 -13.95 11.22
CA HIS A 199 4.53 -13.64 10.10
C HIS A 199 5.89 -13.14 10.55
N ARG A 200 6.92 -13.38 9.71
CA ARG A 200 8.26 -12.84 9.92
C ARG A 200 8.32 -11.38 9.53
N ALA A 201 8.59 -10.52 10.50
CA ALA A 201 8.80 -9.10 10.29
C ALA A 201 9.92 -8.58 11.20
N GLU A 202 10.74 -7.69 10.66
CA GLU A 202 11.83 -7.00 11.34
C GLU A 202 11.54 -5.49 11.33
N TYR A 203 12.09 -4.79 12.32
CA TYR A 203 11.89 -3.35 12.48
C TYR A 203 13.21 -2.65 12.77
N TRP A 204 13.49 -1.60 12.03
CA TRP A 204 14.65 -0.73 12.24
C TRP A 204 14.22 0.72 12.40
N GLU A 205 14.69 1.36 13.45
CA GLU A 205 14.44 2.78 13.73
C GLU A 205 15.75 3.57 13.56
N TYR A 206 15.72 4.56 12.69
CA TYR A 206 16.88 5.40 12.42
C TYR A 206 16.84 6.63 13.31
N ALA A 207 17.88 6.78 14.15
CA ALA A 207 18.02 7.89 15.08
C ALA A 207 18.01 9.25 14.34
N ASP A 208 17.26 10.21 14.89
CA ASP A 208 17.19 11.60 14.42
C ASP A 208 16.73 11.79 12.97
N LYS A 209 16.17 10.74 12.35
CA LYS A 209 15.61 10.84 11.00
C LYS A 209 14.13 11.22 11.06
N ARG A 210 13.75 12.13 10.16
CA ARG A 210 12.37 12.55 9.92
C ARG A 210 11.73 11.70 8.84
N HIS A 211 10.49 12.05 8.49
CA HIS A 211 9.81 11.47 7.32
C HIS A 211 10.65 11.69 6.04
N ALA A 212 10.56 10.78 5.08
CA ALA A 212 11.26 10.85 3.79
C ALA A 212 12.81 10.86 3.88
N TYR A 213 13.39 10.24 4.91
CA TYR A 213 14.86 10.20 5.08
C TYR A 213 15.61 9.40 3.97
N LEU A 214 14.91 8.66 3.14
CA LEU A 214 15.47 7.99 1.96
C LEU A 214 15.53 8.91 0.74
N ASP A 215 14.82 10.03 0.77
CA ASP A 215 14.88 11.02 -0.29
C ASP A 215 16.22 11.78 -0.22
N SER A 216 17.10 11.52 -1.18
CA SER A 216 18.38 12.22 -1.30
C SER A 216 18.23 13.63 -1.89
N GLY A 217 17.07 13.98 -2.38
CA GLY A 217 16.71 15.32 -2.82
C GLY A 217 16.51 16.24 -1.61
N HIS A 218 16.94 17.48 -1.71
CA HIS A 218 16.57 18.50 -0.76
C HIS A 218 15.06 18.74 -0.86
N ASN A 219 14.29 18.10 0.00
CA ASN A 219 12.91 18.49 0.22
C ASN A 219 12.85 19.44 1.42
N PRO A 220 12.80 20.76 1.20
CA PRO A 220 12.86 21.75 2.28
C PRO A 220 11.62 21.70 3.21
N VAL A 221 10.58 20.95 2.84
CA VAL A 221 9.33 20.83 3.59
C VAL A 221 9.31 19.57 4.45
N LEU A 222 9.96 18.49 4.01
CA LEU A 222 9.93 17.21 4.71
C LEU A 222 11.24 16.88 5.47
N GLY A 223 12.31 17.62 5.25
CA GLY A 223 13.50 17.52 6.08
C GLY A 223 14.80 17.52 5.37
#